data_700c45fb9eb76cf3d9a755c118bf1830
#
_entry.id   700c45fb9eb76cf3d9a755c118bf1830
#
_cell.length_a   1.000
_cell.length_b   1.000
_cell.length_c   1.000
_cell.angle_alpha   90.00
_cell.angle_beta   90.00
_cell.angle_gamma   90.00
#
_symmetry.space_group_name_H-M   'P 1'
#
loop_
_entity.id
_entity.type
_entity.pdbx_description
1 polymer ?
#
loop_
_entity_poly.entity_id
_entity_poly.type
_entity_poly.pdbx_seq_one_letter_code
_entity_poly.pdbx_strand_id
1 'polypeptide(L)'
;MRILVYGDSNSWGYLDDGLQQRFADRWPVVMARKAEGLGAVLIEECLSGRTTNLRDPEMGDHVDGAAPLKAILQSHKPLDLILIMLGTNDLKRHFDRSVDEIVAGLAGLSD
;
A
#
# COMPACT_ATOMS: atom_id res chain seq x y z
N MET A 1 -5.60 -18.82 -5.66
CA MET A 1 -5.50 -17.42 -6.12
C MET A 1 -4.52 -16.65 -5.23
N ARG A 2 -3.58 -15.98 -5.82
CA ARG A 2 -2.57 -15.20 -5.10
C ARG A 2 -2.87 -13.71 -5.28
N ILE A 3 -3.07 -13.02 -4.16
CA ILE A 3 -3.49 -11.62 -4.13
C ILE A 3 -2.44 -10.82 -3.38
N LEU A 4 -1.86 -9.81 -4.03
CA LEU A 4 -0.94 -8.89 -3.38
C LEU A 4 -1.69 -7.62 -2.96
N VAL A 5 -1.51 -7.22 -1.70
CA VAL A 5 -2.05 -5.98 -1.16
C VAL A 5 -0.92 -4.96 -1.06
N TYR A 6 -1.07 -3.84 -1.76
CA TYR A 6 -0.08 -2.77 -1.81
C TYR A 6 -0.71 -1.51 -1.24
N GLY A 7 -0.26 -1.07 -0.07
CA GLY A 7 -0.90 0.03 0.63
C GLY A 7 0.02 0.77 1.58
N ASP A 8 -0.59 1.69 2.33
CA ASP A 8 0.06 2.55 3.31
C ASP A 8 -0.22 2.08 4.75
N SER A 9 -0.19 3.01 5.70
CA SER A 9 -0.44 2.70 7.12
C SER A 9 -1.84 2.16 7.39
N ASN A 10 -2.84 2.54 6.59
CA ASN A 10 -4.20 2.03 6.74
C ASN A 10 -4.28 0.53 6.48
N SER A 11 -3.45 0.03 5.60
CA SER A 11 -3.37 -1.41 5.28
C SER A 11 -2.32 -2.12 6.12
N TRP A 12 -1.22 -1.43 6.43
CA TRP A 12 -0.19 -1.97 7.32
C TRP A 12 -0.73 -2.19 8.74
N GLY A 13 -1.72 -1.37 9.13
CA GLY A 13 -2.36 -1.49 10.44
C GLY A 13 -1.66 -0.69 11.52
N TYR A 14 -1.25 0.54 11.21
CA TYR A 14 -0.54 1.41 12.14
C TYR A 14 -1.36 1.69 13.41
N LEU A 15 -0.72 1.48 14.58
CA LEU A 15 -1.27 1.88 15.88
C LEU A 15 -0.61 3.19 16.30
N ASP A 16 -1.43 4.18 16.67
CA ASP A 16 -0.94 5.48 17.13
C ASP A 16 -0.65 5.44 18.63
N ASP A 17 0.27 4.57 19.03
CA ASP A 17 0.66 4.36 20.42
C ASP A 17 2.12 4.77 20.72
N GLY A 18 2.83 5.30 19.73
CA GLY A 18 4.24 5.68 19.84
C GLY A 18 5.22 4.52 19.85
N LEU A 19 4.75 3.27 19.76
CA LEU A 19 5.58 2.07 19.81
C LEU A 19 5.81 1.45 18.43
N GLN A 20 5.30 2.05 17.38
CA GLN A 20 5.41 1.56 15.99
C GLN A 20 4.88 0.13 15.83
N GLN A 21 3.84 -0.21 16.58
CA GLN A 21 3.17 -1.50 16.47
C GLN A 21 2.05 -1.43 15.44
N ARG A 22 1.53 -2.60 15.09
CA ARG A 22 0.46 -2.71 14.10
C ARG A 22 -0.70 -3.55 14.63
N PHE A 23 -1.91 -3.26 14.11
CA PHE A 23 -3.10 -4.07 14.43
C PHE A 23 -2.93 -5.51 13.96
N ALA A 24 -3.21 -6.45 14.86
CA ALA A 24 -3.25 -7.87 14.49
C ALA A 24 -4.38 -8.14 13.50
N ASP A 25 -5.53 -7.46 13.68
CA ASP A 25 -6.72 -7.62 12.84
C ASP A 25 -6.85 -6.49 11.79
N ARG A 26 -5.73 -6.05 11.23
CA ARG A 26 -5.75 -5.14 10.09
C ARG A 26 -6.51 -5.77 8.92
N TRP A 27 -7.08 -4.95 8.04
CA TRP A 27 -8.00 -5.47 7.03
C TRP A 27 -7.42 -6.57 6.11
N PRO A 28 -6.14 -6.55 5.70
CA PRO A 28 -5.62 -7.65 4.89
C PRO A 28 -5.65 -8.99 5.61
N VAL A 29 -5.39 -9.00 6.93
CA VAL A 29 -5.45 -10.23 7.75
C VAL A 29 -6.88 -10.74 7.85
N VAL A 30 -7.85 -9.83 8.07
CA VAL A 30 -9.27 -10.21 8.14
C VAL A 30 -9.74 -10.77 6.79
N MET A 31 -9.34 -10.12 5.69
CA MET A 31 -9.66 -10.59 4.34
C MET A 31 -9.06 -11.98 4.09
N ALA A 32 -7.81 -12.19 4.50
CA ALA A 32 -7.13 -13.48 4.33
C ALA A 32 -7.89 -14.60 5.04
N ARG A 33 -8.35 -14.37 6.27
CA ARG A 33 -9.14 -15.36 7.01
C ARG A 33 -10.45 -15.69 6.30
N LYS A 34 -11.15 -14.66 5.81
CA LYS A 34 -12.43 -14.85 5.13
C LYS A 34 -12.29 -15.51 3.76
N ALA A 35 -11.18 -15.30 3.09
CA ALA A 35 -10.91 -15.85 1.77
C ALA A 35 -10.22 -17.22 1.79
N GLU A 36 -9.82 -17.70 2.95
CA GLU A 36 -9.08 -18.96 3.09
C GLU A 36 -9.84 -20.14 2.48
N GLY A 37 -11.14 -20.22 2.75
CA GLY A 37 -12.01 -21.27 2.22
C GLY A 37 -12.16 -21.22 0.70
N LEU A 38 -11.79 -20.13 0.06
CA LEU A 38 -11.81 -19.95 -1.39
C LEU A 38 -10.45 -20.27 -2.04
N GLY A 39 -9.49 -20.72 -1.25
CA GLY A 39 -8.13 -20.99 -1.74
C GLY A 39 -7.31 -19.75 -2.04
N ALA A 40 -7.69 -18.59 -1.50
CA ALA A 40 -6.97 -17.34 -1.72
C ALA A 40 -5.84 -17.18 -0.70
N VAL A 41 -4.68 -16.72 -1.19
CA VAL A 41 -3.52 -16.37 -0.36
C VAL A 41 -3.28 -14.88 -0.54
N LEU A 42 -3.23 -14.13 0.56
CA LEU A 42 -2.93 -12.70 0.53
C LEU A 42 -1.47 -12.46 0.92
N ILE A 43 -0.81 -11.63 0.13
CA ILE A 43 0.57 -11.21 0.36
C ILE A 43 0.53 -9.72 0.70
N GLU A 44 0.98 -9.36 1.89
CA GLU A 44 0.97 -7.98 2.34
C GLU A 44 2.28 -7.29 2.00
N GLU A 45 2.21 -6.23 1.22
CA GLU A 45 3.33 -5.34 0.90
C GLU A 45 2.90 -3.91 1.20
N CYS A 46 2.68 -3.61 2.48
CA CYS A 46 2.19 -2.32 2.93
C CYS A 46 3.26 -1.61 3.75
N LEU A 47 3.32 -0.30 3.64
CA LEU A 47 4.33 0.52 4.30
C LEU A 47 3.71 1.82 4.79
N SER A 48 3.87 2.12 6.09
CA SER A 48 3.40 3.39 6.65
C SER A 48 4.07 4.57 5.95
N GLY A 49 3.27 5.56 5.55
CA GLY A 49 3.76 6.75 4.86
C GLY A 49 3.81 6.63 3.34
N ARG A 50 3.54 5.46 2.77
CA ARG A 50 3.62 5.28 1.32
C ARG A 50 2.65 6.20 0.58
N THR A 51 3.17 6.88 -0.43
CA THR A 51 2.41 7.72 -1.36
C THR A 51 2.16 6.96 -2.65
N THR A 52 1.39 7.54 -3.57
CA THR A 52 1.21 6.96 -4.91
C THR A 52 2.53 6.96 -5.68
N ASN A 53 3.20 8.11 -5.79
CA ASN A 53 4.40 8.24 -6.61
C ASN A 53 5.30 9.41 -6.18
N LEU A 54 5.32 9.76 -4.91
CA LEU A 54 6.09 10.90 -4.40
C LEU A 54 7.09 10.46 -3.34
N ARG A 55 8.30 10.97 -3.46
CA ARG A 55 9.25 10.96 -2.35
C ARG A 55 8.80 11.99 -1.32
N ASP A 56 8.98 11.69 -0.06
CA ASP A 56 8.61 12.60 1.03
C ASP A 56 9.89 13.12 1.70
N PRO A 57 10.18 14.42 1.61
CA PRO A 57 11.39 14.96 2.25
C PRO A 57 11.42 14.80 3.76
N GLU A 58 10.25 14.61 4.39
CA GLU A 58 10.17 14.40 5.85
C GLU A 58 10.33 12.93 6.24
N MET A 59 9.92 11.99 5.38
CA MET A 59 9.97 10.55 5.67
C MET A 59 11.05 9.81 4.90
N GLY A 60 11.42 10.27 3.72
CA GLY A 60 12.43 9.66 2.89
C GLY A 60 11.92 9.17 1.54
N ASP A 61 12.85 8.67 0.73
CA ASP A 61 12.55 8.24 -0.64
C ASP A 61 11.81 6.89 -0.67
N HIS A 62 11.91 6.10 0.40
CA HIS A 62 11.32 4.76 0.47
C HIS A 62 9.79 4.77 0.43
N VAL A 63 9.15 5.91 0.72
CA VAL A 63 7.69 6.01 0.71
C VAL A 63 7.11 6.28 -0.69
N ASP A 64 7.93 6.51 -1.70
CA ASP A 64 7.47 6.61 -3.09
C ASP A 64 6.90 5.26 -3.53
N GLY A 65 5.59 5.23 -3.77
CA GLY A 65 4.90 3.98 -4.10
C GLY A 65 5.18 3.45 -5.49
N ALA A 66 5.63 4.30 -6.40
CA ALA A 66 5.89 3.89 -7.79
C ALA A 66 7.25 3.21 -7.95
N ALA A 67 8.28 3.71 -7.28
CA ALA A 67 9.66 3.27 -7.51
C ALA A 67 9.87 1.75 -7.25
N PRO A 68 9.39 1.16 -6.13
CA PRO A 68 9.67 -0.25 -5.83
C PRO A 68 8.65 -1.23 -6.42
N LEU A 69 7.56 -0.75 -6.98
CA LEU A 69 6.41 -1.61 -7.29
C LEU A 69 6.76 -2.71 -8.29
N LYS A 70 7.48 -2.39 -9.35
CA LYS A 70 7.86 -3.38 -10.36
C LYS A 70 8.66 -4.54 -9.76
N ALA A 71 9.64 -4.23 -8.92
CA ALA A 71 10.48 -5.23 -8.28
C ALA A 71 9.65 -6.10 -7.32
N ILE A 72 8.74 -5.48 -6.57
CA ILE A 72 7.85 -6.19 -5.65
C ILE A 72 6.96 -7.17 -6.43
N LEU A 73 6.34 -6.72 -7.51
CA LEU A 73 5.48 -7.58 -8.33
C LEU A 73 6.26 -8.74 -8.93
N GLN A 74 7.46 -8.49 -9.41
CA GLN A 74 8.31 -9.52 -10.00
C GLN A 74 8.73 -10.58 -8.96
N SER A 75 9.00 -10.15 -7.72
CA SER A 75 9.46 -11.05 -6.66
C SER A 75 8.35 -11.97 -6.14
N HIS A 76 7.09 -11.61 -6.32
CA HIS A 76 5.95 -12.38 -5.82
C HIS A 76 5.18 -13.14 -6.88
N LYS A 77 5.66 -13.16 -8.13
CA LYS A 77 5.00 -13.93 -9.19
C LYS A 77 4.85 -15.41 -8.81
N PRO A 78 3.79 -16.07 -9.25
CA PRO A 78 2.66 -15.54 -10.02
C PRO A 78 1.65 -14.84 -9.13
N LEU A 79 1.02 -13.77 -9.65
CA LEU A 79 -0.03 -13.03 -8.97
C LEU A 79 -1.29 -13.02 -9.83
N ASP A 80 -2.44 -13.26 -9.21
CA ASP A 80 -3.74 -13.23 -9.89
C ASP A 80 -4.43 -11.87 -9.76
N LEU A 81 -4.18 -11.17 -8.65
CA LEU A 81 -4.81 -9.90 -8.36
C LEU A 81 -3.89 -9.02 -7.53
N ILE A 82 -3.93 -7.73 -7.80
CA ILE A 82 -3.22 -6.72 -7.03
C ILE A 82 -4.24 -5.71 -6.53
N LEU A 83 -4.31 -5.52 -5.21
CA LEU A 83 -5.16 -4.53 -4.57
C LEU A 83 -4.28 -3.36 -4.11
N ILE A 84 -4.51 -2.18 -4.68
CA ILE A 84 -3.75 -0.98 -4.34
C ILE A 84 -4.65 -0.02 -3.57
N MET A 85 -4.25 0.36 -2.37
CA MET A 85 -4.96 1.31 -1.52
C MET A 85 -3.98 2.37 -1.04
N LEU A 86 -3.88 3.45 -1.79
CA LEU A 86 -2.96 4.56 -1.57
C LEU A 86 -3.66 5.90 -1.82
N GLY A 87 -3.05 6.98 -1.38
CA GLY A 87 -3.53 8.33 -1.62
C GLY A 87 -3.65 9.18 -0.36
N THR A 88 -3.83 8.58 0.80
CA THR A 88 -3.95 9.31 2.07
C THR A 88 -2.70 10.17 2.33
N ASN A 89 -1.53 9.62 2.13
CA ASN A 89 -0.28 10.35 2.38
C ASN A 89 0.01 11.42 1.32
N ASP A 90 -0.57 11.29 0.14
CA ASP A 90 -0.49 12.32 -0.90
C ASP A 90 -1.21 13.61 -0.50
N LEU A 91 -2.13 13.52 0.49
CA LEU A 91 -2.88 14.67 0.99
C LEU A 91 -2.08 15.55 1.95
N LYS A 92 -0.87 15.17 2.30
CA LYS A 92 -0.03 16.00 3.18
C LYS A 92 0.15 17.39 2.59
N ARG A 93 0.06 18.41 3.46
CA ARG A 93 0.06 19.81 3.04
C ARG A 93 1.27 20.19 2.21
N HIS A 94 2.45 19.67 2.55
CA HIS A 94 3.69 20.03 1.85
C HIS A 94 3.77 19.50 0.42
N PHE A 95 2.92 18.54 0.04
CA PHE A 95 2.84 18.10 -1.36
C PHE A 95 1.98 19.02 -2.22
N ASP A 96 1.03 19.73 -1.62
CA ASP A 96 0.14 20.66 -2.32
C ASP A 96 -0.47 20.06 -3.60
N ARG A 97 -0.98 18.83 -3.48
CA ARG A 97 -1.56 18.10 -4.60
C ARG A 97 -3.07 18.25 -4.66
N SER A 98 -3.59 18.40 -5.87
CA SER A 98 -5.02 18.32 -6.11
C SER A 98 -5.49 16.86 -6.10
N VAL A 99 -6.80 16.66 -5.97
CA VAL A 99 -7.41 15.32 -6.08
C VAL A 99 -7.08 14.70 -7.43
N ASP A 100 -7.16 15.47 -8.51
CA ASP A 100 -6.87 14.98 -9.86
C ASP A 100 -5.42 14.50 -10.00
N GLU A 101 -4.48 15.20 -9.38
CA GLU A 101 -3.07 14.78 -9.38
C GLU A 101 -2.87 13.48 -8.62
N ILE A 102 -3.55 13.31 -7.48
CA ILE A 102 -3.48 12.09 -6.68
C ILE A 102 -4.07 10.91 -7.47
N VAL A 103 -5.23 11.11 -8.09
CA VAL A 103 -5.87 10.09 -8.93
C VAL A 103 -4.96 9.70 -10.09
N ALA A 104 -4.33 10.67 -10.75
CA ALA A 104 -3.39 10.39 -11.83
C ALA A 104 -2.18 9.59 -11.33
N GLY A 105 -1.66 9.90 -10.14
CA GLY A 105 -0.56 9.16 -9.53
C GLY A 105 -0.94 7.70 -9.26
N LEU A 106 -2.16 7.48 -8.73
CA LEU A 106 -2.67 6.13 -8.49
C LEU A 106 -2.87 5.36 -9.79
N ALA A 107 -3.48 5.98 -10.79
CA ALA A 107 -3.71 5.35 -12.09
C ALA A 107 -2.41 4.97 -12.78
N GLY A 108 -1.36 5.77 -12.63
CA GLY A 108 -0.05 5.50 -13.20
C GLY A 108 0.61 4.23 -12.67
N LEU A 109 0.23 3.77 -11.48
CA LEU A 109 0.78 2.53 -10.90
C LEU A 109 0.33 1.28 -11.67
N SER A 110 -0.78 1.36 -12.40
CA SER A 110 -1.31 0.22 -13.16
C SER A 110 -0.70 0.08 -14.55
N ASP A 111 0.14 1.00 -14.97
CA ASP A 111 0.76 1.00 -16.31
C ASP A 111 2.05 0.10 -16.38
#